data_28668a994b482af19e266ed728420626
#
_entry.id   28668a994b482af19e266ed728420626
#
_cell.length_a   1.000
_cell.length_b   1.000
_cell.length_c   1.000
_cell.angle_alpha   90.00
_cell.angle_beta   90.00
_cell.angle_gamma   90.00
#
_symmetry.space_group_name_H-M   'P 1'
#
loop_
_entity.id
_entity.type
_entity.pdbx_description
1 polymer ?
#
loop_
_entity_poly.entity_id
_entity_poly.type
_entity_poly.pdbx_seq_one_letter_code
_entity_poly.pdbx_strand_id
1 'polypeptide(L)'
;GDQEISVFGQEFGLDTDRLMASLLLVPGPDLALSEAVVEGDALVLTPEAGAALGAQRAVVSIRAEEGAEAIYRLGLAVDSLSVDPALATAAGLGATVEAVALDATVTLSAPLDRHAGQSRPALRALDLTEARVLWGDLKVFAKGALAPDDLGFAAGEISVRVENWRMLPPLLVAAGVI
;
A
#
# COMPACT_ATOMS: atom_id res chain seq x y z
N GLY A 1 10.16 -5.85 19.06
CA GLY A 1 10.03 -4.75 20.06
C GLY A 1 8.98 -3.79 19.61
N ASP A 2 8.12 -3.38 20.55
CA ASP A 2 7.00 -2.48 20.32
C ASP A 2 7.50 -1.12 19.84
N GLN A 3 7.04 -0.70 18.67
CA GLN A 3 7.26 0.64 18.11
C GLN A 3 5.92 1.31 17.84
N GLU A 4 5.83 2.60 18.13
CA GLU A 4 4.69 3.41 17.73
C GLU A 4 5.01 4.05 16.37
N ILE A 5 4.10 3.89 15.42
CA ILE A 5 4.19 4.51 14.10
C ILE A 5 2.95 5.36 13.86
N SER A 6 3.12 6.52 13.23
CA SER A 6 2.01 7.38 12.81
C SER A 6 1.84 7.29 11.29
N VAL A 7 0.65 6.89 10.85
CA VAL A 7 0.30 6.82 9.42
C VAL A 7 -0.97 7.62 9.19
N PHE A 8 -0.91 8.62 8.33
CA PHE A 8 -2.04 9.53 8.03
C PHE A 8 -2.68 10.17 9.28
N GLY A 9 -1.88 10.42 10.34
CA GLY A 9 -2.36 11.03 11.58
C GLY A 9 -3.04 10.07 12.55
N GLN A 10 -3.00 8.78 12.29
CA GLN A 10 -3.41 7.72 13.21
C GLN A 10 -2.19 7.04 13.80
N GLU A 11 -2.24 6.75 15.11
CA GLU A 11 -1.18 6.03 15.81
C GLU A 11 -1.46 4.53 15.79
N PHE A 12 -0.41 3.76 15.53
CA PHE A 12 -0.45 2.30 15.52
C PHE A 12 0.70 1.75 16.35
N GLY A 13 0.41 0.77 17.18
CA GLY A 13 1.45 -0.10 17.72
C GLY A 13 1.93 -1.05 16.63
N LEU A 14 3.23 -1.09 16.39
CA LEU A 14 3.87 -2.06 15.49
C LEU A 14 4.72 -3.01 16.31
N ASP A 15 4.38 -4.28 16.27
CA ASP A 15 5.22 -5.37 16.74
C ASP A 15 5.73 -6.20 15.56
N THR A 16 7.00 -6.60 15.61
CA THR A 16 7.64 -7.35 14.54
C THR A 16 8.85 -8.14 15.04
N ASP A 17 9.06 -9.33 14.51
CA ASP A 17 10.25 -10.13 14.79
C ASP A 17 11.48 -9.54 14.09
N ARG A 18 11.28 -9.00 12.90
CA ARG A 18 12.35 -8.42 12.08
C ARG A 18 11.83 -7.28 11.23
N LEU A 19 12.49 -6.14 11.30
CA LEU A 19 12.26 -5.01 10.41
C LEU A 19 13.60 -4.59 9.79
N MET A 20 13.64 -4.51 8.48
CA MET A 20 14.80 -4.01 7.73
C MET A 20 14.36 -2.88 6.82
N ALA A 21 15.19 -1.85 6.75
CA ALA A 21 15.03 -0.76 5.80
C ALA A 21 16.36 -0.52 5.09
N SER A 22 16.29 -0.29 3.80
CA SER A 22 17.42 0.15 2.98
C SER A 22 17.05 1.42 2.23
N LEU A 23 18.02 2.32 2.11
CA LEU A 23 17.87 3.58 1.41
C LEU A 23 19.08 3.80 0.53
N LEU A 24 18.85 3.98 -0.76
CA LEU A 24 19.86 4.35 -1.75
C LEU A 24 19.56 5.77 -2.24
N LEU A 25 20.58 6.61 -2.19
CA LEU A 25 20.52 8.00 -2.67
C LEU A 25 21.49 8.18 -3.82
N VAL A 26 21.12 9.03 -4.77
CA VAL A 26 22.02 9.47 -5.82
C VAL A 26 23.04 10.43 -5.20
N PRO A 27 24.38 10.16 -5.34
CA PRO A 27 25.38 11.07 -4.84
C PRO A 27 25.28 12.43 -5.54
N GLY A 28 25.29 13.50 -4.75
CA GLY A 28 25.17 14.87 -5.27
C GLY A 28 24.66 15.84 -4.21
N PRO A 29 24.53 17.12 -4.55
CA PRO A 29 24.10 18.12 -3.58
C PRO A 29 22.66 17.92 -3.09
N ASP A 30 21.82 17.32 -3.89
CA ASP A 30 20.38 17.16 -3.58
C ASP A 30 20.04 15.85 -2.90
N LEU A 31 20.94 14.84 -2.95
CA LEU A 31 20.73 13.51 -2.35
C LEU A 31 19.37 12.93 -2.76
N ALA A 32 19.10 12.92 -4.07
CA ALA A 32 17.84 12.41 -4.60
C ALA A 32 17.66 10.93 -4.28
N LEU A 33 16.42 10.53 -3.97
CA LEU A 33 16.07 9.14 -3.72
C LEU A 33 16.26 8.32 -5.00
N SER A 34 17.08 7.27 -4.92
CA SER A 34 17.18 6.25 -5.96
C SER A 34 16.26 5.08 -5.64
N GLU A 35 16.36 4.54 -4.42
CA GLU A 35 15.54 3.42 -3.97
C GLU A 35 15.37 3.45 -2.45
N ALA A 36 14.18 3.08 -1.98
CA ALA A 36 13.96 2.72 -0.59
C ALA A 36 13.15 1.42 -0.54
N VAL A 37 13.55 0.52 0.36
CA VAL A 37 12.84 -0.74 0.61
C VAL A 37 12.70 -0.91 2.11
N VAL A 38 11.49 -1.26 2.54
CA VAL A 38 11.19 -1.67 3.91
C VAL A 38 10.61 -3.07 3.86
N GLU A 39 11.17 -3.96 4.63
CA GLU A 39 10.74 -5.35 4.75
C GLU A 39 10.56 -5.70 6.22
N GLY A 40 9.46 -6.36 6.55
CA GLY A 40 9.16 -6.84 7.89
C GLY A 40 8.62 -8.25 7.88
N ASP A 41 9.00 -9.02 8.90
CA ASP A 41 8.54 -10.37 9.15
C ASP A 41 7.74 -10.42 10.46
N ALA A 42 6.67 -11.25 10.50
CA ALA A 42 5.78 -11.42 11.65
C ALA A 42 5.24 -10.08 12.19
N LEU A 43 4.72 -9.27 11.27
CA LEU A 43 4.19 -7.94 11.57
C LEU A 43 2.83 -8.05 12.28
N VAL A 44 2.64 -7.28 13.34
CA VAL A 44 1.35 -7.05 13.99
C VAL A 44 1.14 -5.56 14.14
N LEU A 45 0.11 -5.04 13.48
CA LEU A 45 -0.33 -3.66 13.57
C LEU A 45 -1.55 -3.59 14.49
N THR A 46 -1.41 -2.89 15.59
CA THR A 46 -2.49 -2.70 16.55
C THR A 46 -2.96 -1.24 16.50
N PRO A 47 -4.14 -0.95 15.93
CA PRO A 47 -4.71 0.39 15.95
C PRO A 47 -5.20 0.75 17.37
N GLU A 48 -5.33 2.04 17.69
CA GLU A 48 -5.93 2.49 18.97
C GLU A 48 -7.36 1.97 19.16
N ALA A 49 -8.10 1.78 18.05
CA ALA A 49 -9.45 1.21 18.06
C ALA A 49 -9.60 0.25 16.88
N GLY A 50 -10.10 -0.96 17.17
CA GLY A 50 -10.34 -1.99 16.15
C GLY A 50 -9.52 -3.27 16.37
N ALA A 51 -9.61 -4.19 15.42
CA ALA A 51 -8.87 -5.44 15.46
C ALA A 51 -7.43 -5.25 14.98
N ALA A 52 -6.49 -5.93 15.61
CA ALA A 52 -5.12 -6.00 15.13
C ALA A 52 -5.04 -6.69 13.76
N LEU A 53 -4.17 -6.19 12.90
CA LEU A 53 -3.84 -6.78 11.60
C LEU A 53 -2.47 -7.44 11.70
N GLY A 54 -2.37 -8.69 11.32
CA GLY A 54 -1.10 -9.42 11.28
C GLY A 54 -0.69 -9.74 9.85
N ALA A 55 0.61 -9.76 9.56
CA ALA A 55 1.14 -10.25 8.29
C ALA A 55 2.38 -11.10 8.54
N GLN A 56 2.50 -12.22 7.83
CA GLN A 56 3.70 -13.05 7.95
C GLN A 56 4.92 -12.32 7.37
N ARG A 57 4.72 -11.60 6.28
CA ARG A 57 5.74 -10.76 5.64
C ARG A 57 5.09 -9.60 4.93
N ALA A 58 5.73 -8.45 4.98
CA ALA A 58 5.39 -7.31 4.14
C ALA A 58 6.66 -6.65 3.58
N VAL A 59 6.59 -6.26 2.32
CA VAL A 59 7.63 -5.51 1.62
C VAL A 59 7.00 -4.30 0.96
N VAL A 60 7.57 -3.13 1.23
CA VAL A 60 7.23 -1.88 0.56
C VAL A 60 8.47 -1.36 -0.14
N SER A 61 8.37 -0.97 -1.38
CA SER A 61 9.47 -0.41 -2.14
C SER A 61 9.07 0.83 -2.92
N ILE A 62 10.01 1.75 -3.04
CA ILE A 62 9.93 2.89 -3.95
C ILE A 62 11.26 3.01 -4.69
N ARG A 63 11.22 3.14 -6.01
CA ARG A 63 12.40 3.27 -6.86
C ARG A 63 12.20 4.37 -7.88
N ALA A 64 13.19 5.25 -8.02
CA ALA A 64 13.19 6.26 -9.07
C ALA A 64 13.30 5.60 -10.45
N GLU A 65 12.55 6.11 -11.43
CA GLU A 65 12.64 5.67 -12.82
C GLU A 65 13.90 6.25 -13.47
N GLU A 66 14.67 5.42 -14.17
CA GLU A 66 15.90 5.86 -14.81
C GLU A 66 15.63 6.92 -15.89
N GLY A 67 16.39 8.02 -15.85
CA GLY A 67 16.30 9.10 -16.84
C GLY A 67 15.06 9.96 -16.73
N ALA A 68 14.24 9.80 -15.70
CA ALA A 68 13.07 10.61 -15.43
C ALA A 68 13.20 11.33 -14.09
N GLU A 69 12.82 12.61 -14.05
CA GLU A 69 12.74 13.35 -12.79
C GLU A 69 11.36 13.17 -12.17
N ALA A 70 11.33 12.95 -10.84
CA ALA A 70 10.12 12.88 -10.04
C ALA A 70 9.12 11.76 -10.45
N ILE A 71 9.58 10.71 -11.13
CA ILE A 71 8.79 9.51 -11.44
C ILE A 71 9.34 8.34 -10.62
N TYR A 72 8.45 7.65 -9.92
CA TYR A 72 8.82 6.57 -9.02
C TYR A 72 7.92 5.36 -9.22
N ARG A 73 8.51 4.18 -9.22
CA ARG A 73 7.80 2.91 -9.15
C ARG A 73 7.59 2.53 -7.69
N LEU A 74 6.35 2.22 -7.34
CA LEU A 74 5.93 1.75 -6.02
C LEU A 74 5.62 0.27 -6.09
N GLY A 75 6.11 -0.48 -5.11
CA GLY A 75 5.78 -1.89 -4.92
C GLY A 75 5.29 -2.14 -3.50
N LEU A 76 4.24 -2.95 -3.35
CA LEU A 76 3.78 -3.51 -2.09
C LEU A 76 3.55 -4.99 -2.29
N ALA A 77 4.06 -5.80 -1.37
CA ALA A 77 3.72 -7.21 -1.26
C ALA A 77 3.47 -7.55 0.20
N VAL A 78 2.35 -8.20 0.50
CA VAL A 78 2.00 -8.69 1.84
C VAL A 78 1.59 -10.14 1.70
N ASP A 79 2.23 -11.00 2.47
CA ASP A 79 1.95 -12.42 2.52
C ASP A 79 1.25 -12.77 3.82
N SER A 80 0.20 -13.60 3.74
CA SER A 80 -0.56 -14.13 4.87
C SER A 80 -1.05 -13.04 5.83
N LEU A 81 -1.84 -12.09 5.27
CA LEU A 81 -2.48 -11.04 6.06
C LEU A 81 -3.63 -11.62 6.87
N SER A 82 -3.54 -11.57 8.19
CA SER A 82 -4.65 -11.95 9.08
C SER A 82 -5.66 -10.81 9.16
N VAL A 83 -6.93 -11.15 9.02
CA VAL A 83 -8.06 -10.21 9.07
C VAL A 83 -8.99 -10.56 10.21
N ASP A 84 -9.86 -9.62 10.58
CA ASP A 84 -10.88 -9.86 11.59
C ASP A 84 -11.69 -11.14 11.27
N PRO A 85 -11.73 -12.12 12.17
CA PRO A 85 -12.50 -13.35 11.96
C PRO A 85 -13.98 -13.12 11.67
N ALA A 86 -14.58 -12.04 12.15
CA ALA A 86 -15.96 -11.69 11.88
C ALA A 86 -16.18 -11.32 10.41
N LEU A 87 -15.25 -10.52 9.83
CA LEU A 87 -15.27 -10.19 8.40
C LEU A 87 -15.09 -11.43 7.53
N ALA A 88 -14.12 -12.28 7.88
CA ALA A 88 -13.87 -13.54 7.18
C ALA A 88 -15.10 -14.47 7.19
N THR A 89 -15.69 -14.66 8.37
CA THR A 89 -16.88 -15.51 8.54
C THR A 89 -18.08 -14.97 7.75
N ALA A 90 -18.31 -13.65 7.74
CA ALA A 90 -19.40 -13.03 7.01
C ALA A 90 -19.30 -13.28 5.50
N ALA A 91 -18.09 -13.32 4.95
CA ALA A 91 -17.85 -13.62 3.54
C ALA A 91 -17.75 -15.13 3.24
N GLY A 92 -17.75 -16.01 4.25
CA GLY A 92 -17.50 -17.44 4.09
C GLY A 92 -16.05 -17.75 3.68
N LEU A 93 -15.10 -16.88 4.08
CA LEU A 93 -13.67 -16.98 3.77
C LEU A 93 -12.87 -17.36 5.01
N GLY A 94 -11.62 -17.80 4.82
CA GLY A 94 -10.67 -17.98 5.91
C GLY A 94 -10.22 -16.63 6.51
N ALA A 95 -9.74 -16.67 7.76
CA ALA A 95 -9.24 -15.46 8.45
C ALA A 95 -7.87 -14.96 7.92
N THR A 96 -7.38 -15.54 6.84
CA THR A 96 -6.10 -15.18 6.23
C THR A 96 -6.29 -14.84 4.75
N VAL A 97 -5.87 -13.65 4.35
CA VAL A 97 -5.68 -13.26 2.97
C VAL A 97 -4.31 -13.77 2.54
N GLU A 98 -4.24 -14.62 1.53
CA GLU A 98 -3.00 -15.27 1.12
C GLU A 98 -1.97 -14.27 0.61
N ALA A 99 -2.42 -13.32 -0.20
CA ALA A 99 -1.53 -12.31 -0.77
C ALA A 99 -2.26 -11.00 -1.09
N VAL A 100 -1.58 -9.90 -0.81
CA VAL A 100 -1.92 -8.56 -1.31
C VAL A 100 -0.70 -8.02 -2.03
N ALA A 101 -0.87 -7.53 -3.26
CA ALA A 101 0.22 -6.91 -3.99
C ALA A 101 -0.26 -5.67 -4.74
N LEU A 102 0.66 -4.72 -4.92
CA LEU A 102 0.46 -3.51 -5.70
C LEU A 102 1.74 -3.17 -6.46
N ASP A 103 1.60 -2.84 -7.72
CA ASP A 103 2.64 -2.25 -8.58
C ASP A 103 2.05 -1.00 -9.25
N ALA A 104 2.67 0.14 -9.01
CA ALA A 104 2.20 1.41 -9.52
C ALA A 104 3.38 2.33 -9.85
N THR A 105 3.17 3.22 -10.81
CA THR A 105 4.07 4.33 -11.09
C THR A 105 3.41 5.63 -10.65
N VAL A 106 4.14 6.44 -9.91
CA VAL A 106 3.70 7.78 -9.49
C VAL A 106 4.58 8.84 -10.11
N THR A 107 3.95 9.90 -10.58
CA THR A 107 4.62 11.14 -11.01
C THR A 107 4.34 12.21 -9.96
N LEU A 108 5.39 12.81 -9.44
CA LEU A 108 5.32 13.89 -8.46
C LEU A 108 5.64 15.24 -9.11
N SER A 109 5.30 16.32 -8.43
CA SER A 109 5.61 17.70 -8.87
C SER A 109 7.08 18.09 -8.71
N ALA A 110 7.84 17.35 -7.92
CA ALA A 110 9.26 17.54 -7.66
C ALA A 110 9.89 16.20 -7.22
N PRO A 111 11.20 16.01 -7.37
CA PRO A 111 11.88 14.82 -6.93
C PRO A 111 11.83 14.65 -5.40
N LEU A 112 11.94 13.39 -4.96
CA LEU A 112 12.14 13.05 -3.56
C LEU A 112 13.63 13.18 -3.24
N ASP A 113 14.00 14.30 -2.65
CA ASP A 113 15.36 14.63 -2.26
C ASP A 113 15.40 15.13 -0.81
N ARG A 114 16.55 15.64 -0.38
CA ARG A 114 16.70 16.23 0.97
C ARG A 114 15.75 17.40 1.26
N HIS A 115 15.17 18.02 0.23
CA HIS A 115 14.24 19.15 0.33
C HIS A 115 12.76 18.71 0.30
N ALA A 116 12.47 17.42 0.04
CA ALA A 116 11.11 16.91 -0.12
C ALA A 116 10.20 17.20 1.10
N GLY A 117 10.77 17.20 2.30
CA GLY A 117 10.03 17.57 3.52
C GLY A 117 9.58 19.04 3.55
N GLN A 118 10.27 19.93 2.84
CA GLN A 118 9.96 21.36 2.73
C GLN A 118 9.10 21.64 1.49
N SER A 119 9.45 21.06 0.34
CA SER A 119 8.74 21.26 -0.94
C SER A 119 7.41 20.56 -1.01
N ARG A 120 7.21 19.48 -0.21
CA ARG A 120 6.00 18.64 -0.19
C ARG A 120 5.54 18.30 -1.60
N PRO A 121 6.29 17.45 -2.33
CA PRO A 121 5.94 17.09 -3.71
C PRO A 121 4.51 16.58 -3.81
N ALA A 122 3.71 17.20 -4.69
CA ALA A 122 2.32 16.82 -4.91
C ALA A 122 2.23 15.72 -5.97
N LEU A 123 1.25 14.82 -5.83
CA LEU A 123 0.93 13.81 -6.83
C LEU A 123 0.43 14.50 -8.10
N ARG A 124 0.99 14.13 -9.26
CA ARG A 124 0.60 14.59 -10.61
C ARG A 124 -0.07 13.50 -11.42
N ALA A 125 0.36 12.25 -11.24
CA ALA A 125 -0.25 11.10 -11.87
C ALA A 125 0.03 9.84 -11.06
N LEU A 126 -0.90 8.91 -11.13
CA LEU A 126 -0.79 7.55 -10.63
C LEU A 126 -1.16 6.61 -11.78
N ASP A 127 -0.26 5.73 -12.17
CA ASP A 127 -0.51 4.62 -13.06
C ASP A 127 -0.45 3.33 -12.25
N LEU A 128 -1.60 2.70 -12.04
CA LEU A 128 -1.74 1.44 -11.35
C LEU A 128 -1.60 0.30 -12.37
N THR A 129 -0.41 -0.27 -12.45
CA THR A 129 -0.11 -1.39 -13.34
C THR A 129 -0.89 -2.63 -12.89
N GLU A 130 -0.85 -2.93 -11.60
CA GLU A 130 -1.58 -4.03 -10.98
C GLU A 130 -1.81 -3.77 -9.49
N ALA A 131 -3.02 -4.02 -9.03
CA ALA A 131 -3.29 -4.33 -7.62
C ALA A 131 -4.04 -5.66 -7.58
N ARG A 132 -3.66 -6.53 -6.64
CA ARG A 132 -4.30 -7.84 -6.48
C ARG A 132 -4.49 -8.21 -5.02
N VAL A 133 -5.61 -8.88 -4.75
CA VAL A 133 -5.91 -9.51 -3.47
C VAL A 133 -6.32 -10.95 -3.77
N LEU A 134 -5.66 -11.89 -3.10
CA LEU A 134 -5.97 -13.32 -3.16
C LEU A 134 -6.46 -13.74 -1.77
N TRP A 135 -7.73 -14.13 -1.67
CA TRP A 135 -8.36 -14.50 -0.42
C TRP A 135 -9.26 -15.73 -0.61
N GLY A 136 -8.68 -16.89 -0.44
CA GLY A 136 -9.34 -18.14 -0.77
C GLY A 136 -9.80 -18.15 -2.23
N ASP A 137 -11.09 -18.36 -2.45
CA ASP A 137 -11.69 -18.35 -3.78
C ASP A 137 -11.94 -16.91 -4.30
N LEU A 138 -11.99 -15.90 -3.43
CA LEU A 138 -12.14 -14.50 -3.84
C LEU A 138 -10.81 -13.97 -4.39
N LYS A 139 -10.84 -13.48 -5.63
CA LYS A 139 -9.69 -12.81 -6.24
C LYS A 139 -10.10 -11.45 -6.79
N VAL A 140 -9.39 -10.43 -6.41
CA VAL A 140 -9.62 -9.06 -6.87
C VAL A 140 -8.38 -8.57 -7.60
N PHE A 141 -8.58 -8.00 -8.78
CA PHE A 141 -7.52 -7.36 -9.58
C PHE A 141 -7.99 -5.97 -9.97
N ALA A 142 -7.11 -5.00 -9.87
CA ALA A 142 -7.37 -3.65 -10.33
C ALA A 142 -6.19 -3.11 -11.12
N LYS A 143 -6.47 -2.27 -12.12
CA LYS A 143 -5.49 -1.52 -12.90
C LYS A 143 -6.13 -0.25 -13.45
N GLY A 144 -5.33 0.74 -13.78
CA GLY A 144 -5.83 1.98 -14.35
C GLY A 144 -4.94 3.16 -14.08
N ALA A 145 -5.42 4.35 -14.37
CA ALA A 145 -4.66 5.57 -14.17
C ALA A 145 -5.54 6.67 -13.59
N LEU A 146 -4.95 7.45 -12.69
CA LEU A 146 -5.57 8.61 -12.06
C LEU A 146 -4.63 9.80 -12.13
N ALA A 147 -5.19 10.98 -12.31
CA ALA A 147 -4.48 12.24 -12.16
C ALA A 147 -5.39 13.27 -11.48
N PRO A 148 -4.86 14.28 -10.79
CA PRO A 148 -5.66 15.40 -10.31
C PRO A 148 -6.27 16.16 -11.48
N ASP A 149 -7.56 16.51 -11.40
CA ASP A 149 -8.18 17.46 -12.30
C ASP A 149 -7.81 18.92 -11.94
N ASP A 150 -8.37 19.89 -12.64
CA ASP A 150 -8.12 21.32 -12.41
C ASP A 150 -8.55 21.82 -11.02
N LEU A 151 -9.42 21.08 -10.34
CA LEU A 151 -9.88 21.34 -8.98
C LEU A 151 -9.12 20.54 -7.93
N GLY A 152 -8.20 19.68 -8.35
CA GLY A 152 -7.39 18.81 -7.47
C GLY A 152 -8.08 17.52 -7.04
N PHE A 153 -9.24 17.17 -7.62
CA PHE A 153 -9.88 15.89 -7.39
C PHE A 153 -9.27 14.79 -8.28
N ALA A 154 -9.27 13.55 -7.78
CA ALA A 154 -8.81 12.42 -8.56
C ALA A 154 -9.75 12.17 -9.76
N ALA A 155 -9.21 12.23 -10.96
CA ALA A 155 -9.88 11.96 -12.23
C ALA A 155 -9.14 10.86 -12.98
N GLY A 156 -9.89 10.00 -13.70
CA GLY A 156 -9.32 8.89 -14.46
C GLY A 156 -10.20 7.64 -14.38
N GLU A 157 -9.63 6.50 -14.67
CA GLU A 157 -10.35 5.23 -14.72
C GLU A 157 -9.57 4.13 -14.01
N ILE A 158 -10.26 3.38 -13.17
CA ILE A 158 -9.77 2.14 -12.56
C ILE A 158 -10.67 0.99 -12.99
N SER A 159 -10.12 0.04 -13.71
CA SER A 159 -10.77 -1.21 -14.07
C SER A 159 -10.58 -2.22 -12.95
N VAL A 160 -11.67 -2.79 -12.44
CA VAL A 160 -11.65 -3.82 -11.39
C VAL A 160 -12.24 -5.11 -11.92
N ARG A 161 -11.51 -6.21 -11.77
CA ARG A 161 -11.99 -7.57 -12.05
C ARG A 161 -12.06 -8.37 -10.76
N VAL A 162 -13.19 -9.02 -10.53
CA VAL A 162 -13.42 -9.84 -9.36
C VAL A 162 -13.83 -11.24 -9.80
N GLU A 163 -13.10 -12.26 -9.32
CA GLU A 163 -13.48 -13.66 -9.44
C GLU A 163 -14.21 -14.06 -8.15
N ASN A 164 -15.29 -14.85 -8.29
CA ASN A 164 -16.18 -15.23 -7.19
C ASN A 164 -16.83 -14.04 -6.45
N TRP A 165 -17.23 -13.03 -7.20
CA TRP A 165 -17.78 -11.75 -6.71
C TRP A 165 -18.94 -11.88 -5.71
N ARG A 166 -19.65 -13.04 -5.69
CA ARG A 166 -20.75 -13.28 -4.77
C ARG A 166 -20.35 -13.23 -3.29
N MET A 167 -19.05 -13.34 -3.00
CA MET A 167 -18.49 -13.17 -1.65
C MET A 167 -18.32 -11.71 -1.24
N LEU A 168 -18.33 -10.76 -2.19
CA LEU A 168 -18.13 -9.34 -1.90
C LEU A 168 -19.29 -8.68 -1.13
N PRO A 169 -20.58 -8.85 -1.51
CA PRO A 169 -21.66 -8.14 -0.82
C PRO A 169 -21.69 -8.39 0.69
N PRO A 170 -21.62 -9.63 1.19
CA PRO A 170 -21.54 -9.90 2.63
C PRO A 170 -20.32 -9.25 3.30
N LEU A 171 -19.17 -9.24 2.61
CA LEU A 171 -17.95 -8.62 3.11
C LEU A 171 -18.10 -7.10 3.23
N LEU A 172 -18.68 -6.43 2.23
CA LEU A 172 -18.90 -4.98 2.23
C LEU A 172 -19.88 -4.55 3.32
N VAL A 173 -20.92 -5.35 3.55
CA VAL A 173 -21.86 -5.14 4.67
C VAL A 173 -21.14 -5.28 6.01
N ALA A 174 -20.37 -6.35 6.20
CA ALA A 174 -19.63 -6.59 7.44
C ALA A 174 -18.55 -5.53 7.71
N ALA A 175 -17.94 -4.99 6.64
CA ALA A 175 -16.98 -3.90 6.71
C ALA A 175 -17.63 -2.50 6.89
N GLY A 176 -18.96 -2.40 6.86
CA GLY A 176 -19.69 -1.14 7.02
C GLY A 176 -19.54 -0.18 5.82
N VAL A 177 -19.26 -0.71 4.63
CA VAL A 177 -19.09 0.09 3.39
C VAL A 177 -20.43 0.35 2.72
N ILE A 178 -21.37 -0.60 2.85
CA ILE A 178 -22.76 -0.54 2.34
C ILE A 178 -23.74 -1.06 3.36
#